data_c7c9b1e41c14003b4cd8a5b8c20b8759
#
_entry.id   c7c9b1e41c14003b4cd8a5b8c20b8759
#
_cell.length_a   1.000
_cell.length_b   1.000
_cell.length_c   1.000
_cell.angle_alpha   90.00
_cell.angle_beta   90.00
_cell.angle_gamma   90.00
#
_symmetry.space_group_name_H-M   'P 1'
#
loop_
_entity.id
_entity.type
_entity.pdbx_description
1 polymer ?
#
loop_
_entity_poly.entity_id
_entity_poly.type
_entity_poly.pdbx_seq_one_letter_code
_entity_poly.pdbx_strand_id
1 'polypeptide(L)'
;LVPKRFQWVVLLIGSYAFYAFVCLRYMGFIVITTLTTYFGARGMDAMTAHMEQTVAAHKQDWEREARKAYKKRCKSRRKALMIGILVFNFGILAVLKYYNFFAESMEALFASVGLTVSLGHIGLLLPLGISFYTFQSMGYVLDVYREKVPAERNVGQLAPFVSFFPQIIQGPTGVYDQLAH
;
A
#
# COMPACT_ATOMS: atom_id res chain seq x y z
N LEU A 1 -10.77 -20.23 22.75
CA LEU A 1 -9.57 -20.37 21.90
C LEU A 1 -10.04 -20.55 20.46
N VAL A 2 -9.81 -19.52 19.63
CA VAL A 2 -10.23 -19.52 18.22
C VAL A 2 -9.25 -20.40 17.43
N PRO A 3 -9.71 -21.36 16.59
CA PRO A 3 -8.84 -22.17 15.76
C PRO A 3 -8.00 -21.29 14.83
N LYS A 4 -6.74 -21.66 14.57
CA LYS A 4 -5.76 -20.88 13.79
C LYS A 4 -6.31 -20.36 12.45
N ARG A 5 -7.22 -21.12 11.79
CA ARG A 5 -7.89 -20.73 10.53
C ARG A 5 -8.73 -19.45 10.62
N PHE A 6 -9.24 -19.10 11.79
CA PHE A 6 -10.14 -17.95 11.98
C PHE A 6 -9.51 -16.82 12.80
N GLN A 7 -8.25 -16.98 13.25
CA GLN A 7 -7.58 -15.95 14.03
C GLN A 7 -7.44 -14.62 13.25
N TRP A 8 -7.17 -14.71 11.95
CA TRP A 8 -7.11 -13.52 11.08
C TRP A 8 -8.46 -12.78 11.00
N VAL A 9 -9.59 -13.49 11.05
CA VAL A 9 -10.92 -12.88 11.04
C VAL A 9 -11.16 -12.09 12.33
N VAL A 10 -10.78 -12.65 13.47
CA VAL A 10 -10.91 -11.97 14.76
C VAL A 10 -10.04 -10.72 14.82
N LEU A 11 -8.80 -10.82 14.34
CA LEU A 11 -7.88 -9.68 14.26
C LEU A 11 -8.40 -8.60 13.29
N LEU A 12 -8.96 -9.00 12.16
CA LEU A 12 -9.57 -8.10 11.20
C LEU A 12 -10.75 -7.36 11.81
N ILE A 13 -11.70 -8.11 12.39
CA ILE A 13 -12.89 -7.51 13.03
C ILE A 13 -12.46 -6.58 14.18
N GLY A 14 -11.54 -7.02 15.03
CA GLY A 14 -11.04 -6.21 16.14
C GLY A 14 -10.35 -4.92 15.68
N SER A 15 -9.50 -4.98 14.68
CA SER A 15 -8.82 -3.81 14.12
C SER A 15 -9.81 -2.86 13.44
N TYR A 16 -10.70 -3.36 12.61
CA TYR A 16 -11.69 -2.53 11.92
C TYR A 16 -12.74 -1.96 12.89
N ALA A 17 -13.17 -2.71 13.91
CA ALA A 17 -14.03 -2.19 14.97
C ALA A 17 -13.35 -1.05 15.71
N PHE A 18 -12.08 -1.19 16.09
CA PHE A 18 -11.31 -0.12 16.73
C PHE A 18 -11.26 1.14 15.86
N TYR A 19 -10.93 1.01 14.57
CA TYR A 19 -10.91 2.16 13.65
C TYR A 19 -12.29 2.77 13.43
N ALA A 20 -13.35 1.97 13.40
CA ALA A 20 -14.72 2.45 13.29
C ALA A 20 -15.15 3.29 14.51
N PHE A 21 -14.75 2.87 15.72
CA PHE A 21 -14.99 3.62 16.94
C PHE A 21 -14.20 4.93 17.00
N VAL A 22 -12.94 4.92 16.52
CA VAL A 22 -12.08 6.12 16.56
C VAL A 22 -12.51 7.11 15.49
N CYS A 23 -12.72 6.70 14.25
CA CYS A 23 -13.23 7.58 13.20
C CYS A 23 -13.58 6.84 11.91
N LEU A 24 -14.88 6.70 11.64
CA LEU A 24 -15.40 6.01 10.44
C LEU A 24 -14.88 6.62 9.12
N ARG A 25 -14.64 7.94 9.11
CA ARG A 25 -14.15 8.69 7.94
C ARG A 25 -12.78 8.19 7.47
N TYR A 26 -11.96 7.66 8.37
CA TYR A 26 -10.59 7.21 8.04
C TYR A 26 -10.52 5.74 7.60
N MET A 27 -11.57 4.95 7.85
CA MET A 27 -11.64 3.58 7.33
C MET A 27 -11.51 3.52 5.80
N GLY A 28 -12.05 4.53 5.09
CA GLY A 28 -11.93 4.61 3.64
C GLY A 28 -10.47 4.60 3.17
N PHE A 29 -9.58 5.29 3.88
CA PHE A 29 -8.15 5.34 3.51
C PHE A 29 -7.45 4.00 3.74
N ILE A 30 -7.76 3.30 4.84
CA ILE A 30 -7.22 1.97 5.11
C ILE A 30 -7.67 1.00 4.02
N VAL A 31 -8.93 1.04 3.64
CA VAL A 31 -9.49 0.19 2.58
C VAL A 31 -8.82 0.50 1.23
N ILE A 32 -8.69 1.78 0.85
CA ILE A 32 -8.03 2.20 -0.39
C ILE A 32 -6.57 1.73 -0.40
N THR A 33 -5.83 1.95 0.68
CA THR A 33 -4.43 1.52 0.79
C THR A 33 -4.32 -0.01 0.69
N THR A 34 -5.18 -0.75 1.38
CA THR A 34 -5.21 -2.22 1.34
C THR A 34 -5.52 -2.74 -0.06
N LEU A 35 -6.55 -2.19 -0.73
CA LEU A 35 -6.93 -2.59 -2.08
C LEU A 35 -5.85 -2.25 -3.10
N THR A 36 -5.27 -1.05 -3.04
CA THR A 36 -4.20 -0.63 -3.94
C THR A 36 -2.98 -1.54 -3.79
N THR A 37 -2.62 -1.87 -2.54
CA THR A 37 -1.52 -2.78 -2.23
C THR A 37 -1.81 -4.19 -2.74
N TYR A 38 -3.02 -4.70 -2.53
CA TYR A 38 -3.43 -6.03 -2.97
C TYR A 38 -3.41 -6.17 -4.49
N PHE A 39 -4.12 -5.28 -5.20
CA PHE A 39 -4.17 -5.35 -6.67
C PHE A 39 -2.80 -5.09 -7.30
N GLY A 40 -2.03 -4.20 -6.71
CA GLY A 40 -0.67 -3.93 -7.17
C GLY A 40 0.28 -5.11 -7.00
N ALA A 41 0.27 -5.75 -5.84
CA ALA A 41 1.06 -6.96 -5.58
C ALA A 41 0.66 -8.11 -6.52
N ARG A 42 -0.65 -8.35 -6.68
CA ARG A 42 -1.18 -9.35 -7.61
C ARG A 42 -0.82 -9.06 -9.06
N GLY A 43 -0.86 -7.78 -9.46
CA GLY A 43 -0.45 -7.36 -10.81
C GLY A 43 1.03 -7.63 -11.07
N MET A 44 1.91 -7.37 -10.09
CA MET A 44 3.33 -7.67 -10.20
C MET A 44 3.60 -9.17 -10.29
N ASP A 45 2.91 -9.98 -9.51
CA ASP A 45 3.03 -11.44 -9.51
C ASP A 45 2.55 -12.03 -10.84
N ALA A 46 1.39 -11.60 -11.34
CA ALA A 46 0.86 -12.00 -12.65
C ALA A 46 1.81 -11.63 -13.79
N MET A 47 2.44 -10.44 -13.76
CA MET A 47 3.44 -10.03 -14.74
C MET A 47 4.67 -10.95 -14.72
N THR A 48 5.09 -11.40 -13.55
CA THR A 48 6.22 -12.32 -13.39
C THR A 48 5.87 -13.69 -13.97
N ALA A 49 4.73 -14.26 -13.58
CA ALA A 49 4.25 -15.54 -14.06
C ALA A 49 4.09 -15.54 -15.60
N HIS A 50 3.48 -14.49 -16.15
CA HIS A 50 3.33 -14.34 -17.60
C HIS A 50 4.69 -14.25 -18.33
N MET A 51 5.64 -13.51 -17.75
CA MET A 51 7.00 -13.42 -18.30
C MET A 51 7.68 -14.78 -18.33
N GLU A 52 7.59 -15.55 -17.25
CA GLU A 52 8.19 -16.87 -17.15
C GLU A 52 7.58 -17.86 -18.15
N GLN A 53 6.24 -17.88 -18.24
CA GLN A 53 5.51 -18.72 -19.20
C GLN A 53 5.89 -18.38 -20.64
N THR A 54 5.92 -17.08 -21.01
CA THR A 54 6.27 -16.65 -22.36
C THR A 54 7.71 -17.01 -22.71
N VAL A 55 8.64 -16.82 -21.77
CA VAL A 55 10.05 -17.19 -21.98
C VAL A 55 10.23 -18.71 -22.09
N ALA A 56 9.43 -19.48 -21.35
CA ALA A 56 9.46 -20.95 -21.43
C ALA A 56 8.91 -21.45 -22.76
N ALA A 57 7.77 -20.88 -23.22
CA ALA A 57 7.13 -21.25 -24.48
C ALA A 57 8.02 -20.98 -25.70
N HIS A 58 8.80 -19.91 -25.71
CA HIS A 58 9.66 -19.52 -26.82
C HIS A 58 11.15 -19.84 -26.58
N LYS A 59 11.42 -20.84 -25.75
CA LYS A 59 12.80 -21.19 -25.36
C LYS A 59 13.67 -21.64 -26.53
N GLN A 60 13.08 -22.21 -27.54
CA GLN A 60 13.78 -22.71 -28.77
C GLN A 60 13.82 -21.65 -29.88
N ASP A 61 12.80 -20.79 -29.99
CA ASP A 61 12.62 -19.86 -31.10
C ASP A 61 13.33 -18.53 -30.92
N TRP A 62 13.53 -18.11 -29.67
CA TRP A 62 14.11 -16.80 -29.40
C TRP A 62 15.61 -16.88 -29.20
N GLU A 63 16.32 -15.98 -29.89
CA GLU A 63 17.74 -15.73 -29.65
C GLU A 63 17.95 -15.21 -28.20
N ARG A 64 19.14 -15.48 -27.68
CA ARG A 64 19.52 -15.10 -26.31
C ARG A 64 19.33 -13.60 -26.02
N GLU A 65 19.56 -12.76 -27.04
CA GLU A 65 19.39 -11.29 -26.92
C GLU A 65 17.93 -10.88 -26.86
N ALA A 66 17.07 -11.45 -27.71
CA ALA A 66 15.62 -11.19 -27.70
C ALA A 66 15.00 -11.55 -26.35
N ARG A 67 15.40 -12.68 -25.75
CA ARG A 67 14.97 -13.08 -24.40
C ARG A 67 15.40 -12.08 -23.33
N LYS A 68 16.64 -11.58 -23.39
CA LYS A 68 17.13 -10.57 -22.43
C LYS A 68 16.37 -9.27 -22.57
N ALA A 69 16.12 -8.81 -23.79
CA ALA A 69 15.37 -7.59 -24.07
C ALA A 69 13.93 -7.69 -23.54
N TYR A 70 13.25 -8.82 -23.78
CA TYR A 70 11.89 -9.06 -23.27
C TYR A 70 11.84 -9.05 -21.73
N LYS A 71 12.74 -9.79 -21.07
CA LYS A 71 12.84 -9.80 -19.60
C LYS A 71 13.12 -8.40 -19.04
N LYS A 72 13.99 -7.62 -19.67
CA LYS A 72 14.29 -6.25 -19.28
C LYS A 72 13.03 -5.37 -19.36
N ARG A 73 12.27 -5.50 -20.44
CA ARG A 73 11.00 -4.75 -20.64
C ARG A 73 9.95 -5.11 -19.58
N CYS A 74 9.77 -6.40 -19.29
CA CYS A 74 8.85 -6.86 -18.25
C CYS A 74 9.27 -6.35 -16.86
N LYS A 75 10.56 -6.43 -16.52
CA LYS A 75 11.10 -5.88 -15.26
C LYS A 75 10.90 -4.37 -15.15
N SER A 76 11.06 -3.63 -16.24
CA SER A 76 10.82 -2.18 -16.26
C SER A 76 9.34 -1.85 -16.01
N ARG A 77 8.41 -2.57 -16.64
CA ARG A 77 6.96 -2.39 -16.40
C ARG A 77 6.58 -2.71 -14.95
N ARG A 78 7.14 -3.81 -14.41
CA ARG A 78 6.93 -4.20 -13.02
C ARG A 78 7.46 -3.14 -12.04
N LYS A 79 8.65 -2.58 -12.33
CA LYS A 79 9.21 -1.45 -11.57
C LYS A 79 8.33 -0.20 -11.64
N ALA A 80 7.82 0.13 -12.82
CA ALA A 80 6.91 1.28 -13.00
C ALA A 80 5.61 1.11 -12.21
N LEU A 81 5.03 -0.11 -12.20
CA LEU A 81 3.85 -0.42 -11.41
C LEU A 81 4.13 -0.26 -9.91
N MET A 82 5.25 -0.81 -9.41
CA MET A 82 5.67 -0.64 -8.02
C MET A 82 5.81 0.83 -7.64
N ILE A 83 6.52 1.61 -8.45
CA ILE A 83 6.69 3.06 -8.21
C ILE A 83 5.34 3.77 -8.22
N GLY A 84 4.44 3.43 -9.14
CA GLY A 84 3.08 4.00 -9.21
C GLY A 84 2.30 3.77 -7.92
N ILE A 85 2.34 2.55 -7.37
CA ILE A 85 1.68 2.20 -6.10
C ILE A 85 2.29 2.99 -4.93
N LEU A 86 3.61 3.08 -4.88
CA LEU A 86 4.33 3.84 -3.86
C LEU A 86 3.93 5.31 -3.91
N VAL A 87 4.03 5.94 -5.09
CA VAL A 87 3.69 7.35 -5.28
C VAL A 87 2.23 7.63 -4.94
N PHE A 88 1.30 6.75 -5.34
CA PHE A 88 -0.11 6.89 -5.03
C PHE A 88 -0.38 6.88 -3.52
N ASN A 89 0.14 5.88 -2.81
CA ASN A 89 -0.09 5.74 -1.36
C ASN A 89 0.64 6.81 -0.54
N PHE A 90 1.89 7.14 -0.89
CA PHE A 90 2.59 8.26 -0.26
C PHE A 90 1.97 9.61 -0.62
N GLY A 91 1.41 9.76 -1.84
CA GLY A 91 0.65 10.94 -2.24
C GLY A 91 -0.57 11.15 -1.36
N ILE A 92 -1.37 10.11 -1.13
CA ILE A 92 -2.51 10.17 -0.20
C ILE A 92 -2.04 10.57 1.20
N LEU A 93 -0.98 9.94 1.70
CA LEU A 93 -0.42 10.26 3.01
C LEU A 93 0.05 11.72 3.08
N ALA A 94 0.74 12.22 2.06
CA ALA A 94 1.22 13.57 1.99
C ALA A 94 0.07 14.58 1.98
N VAL A 95 -0.96 14.34 1.16
CA VAL A 95 -2.15 15.19 1.13
C VAL A 95 -2.82 15.22 2.50
N LEU A 96 -3.05 14.07 3.13
CA LEU A 96 -3.73 14.01 4.43
C LEU A 96 -2.92 14.68 5.54
N LYS A 97 -1.59 14.55 5.51
CA LYS A 97 -0.70 15.08 6.54
C LYS A 97 -0.43 16.57 6.39
N TYR A 98 -0.30 17.06 5.16
CA TYR A 98 0.18 18.41 4.89
C TYR A 98 -0.87 19.34 4.32
N TYR A 99 -2.10 18.87 4.07
CA TYR A 99 -3.17 19.70 3.48
C TYR A 99 -3.40 20.99 4.28
N ASN A 100 -3.60 20.88 5.60
CA ASN A 100 -3.88 22.05 6.43
C ASN A 100 -2.70 23.03 6.44
N PHE A 101 -1.47 22.52 6.50
CA PHE A 101 -0.27 23.35 6.41
C PHE A 101 -0.19 24.13 5.09
N PHE A 102 -0.51 23.47 3.98
CA PHE A 102 -0.56 24.15 2.69
C PHE A 102 -1.72 25.15 2.60
N ALA A 103 -2.88 24.80 3.13
CA ALA A 103 -4.03 25.70 3.17
C ALA A 103 -3.70 26.97 3.95
N GLU A 104 -3.17 26.85 5.17
CA GLU A 104 -2.75 27.98 6.02
C GLU A 104 -1.67 28.83 5.34
N SER A 105 -0.67 28.20 4.75
CA SER A 105 0.41 28.89 4.03
C SER A 105 -0.10 29.67 2.81
N MET A 106 -1.04 29.09 2.07
CA MET A 106 -1.66 29.75 0.89
C MET A 106 -2.59 30.89 1.32
N GLU A 107 -3.39 30.72 2.39
CA GLU A 107 -4.22 31.78 2.94
C GLU A 107 -3.37 32.97 3.40
N ALA A 108 -2.27 32.71 4.10
CA ALA A 108 -1.33 33.76 4.51
C ALA A 108 -0.70 34.49 3.31
N LEU A 109 -0.34 33.75 2.25
CA LEU A 109 0.21 34.33 1.03
C LEU A 109 -0.83 35.20 0.31
N PHE A 110 -2.08 34.74 0.16
CA PHE A 110 -3.13 35.52 -0.48
C PHE A 110 -3.49 36.77 0.37
N ALA A 111 -3.50 36.66 1.69
CA ALA A 111 -3.72 37.78 2.57
C ALA A 111 -2.64 38.87 2.39
N SER A 112 -1.38 38.51 2.18
CA SER A 112 -0.29 39.44 1.93
C SER A 112 -0.45 40.25 0.62
N VAL A 113 -1.20 39.72 -0.35
CA VAL A 113 -1.52 40.37 -1.64
C VAL A 113 -2.89 41.07 -1.58
N GLY A 114 -3.55 41.08 -0.40
CA GLY A 114 -4.86 41.74 -0.22
C GLY A 114 -6.06 40.90 -0.67
N LEU A 115 -5.86 39.60 -0.93
CA LEU A 115 -6.92 38.66 -1.29
C LEU A 115 -7.30 37.80 -0.09
N THR A 116 -8.52 37.92 0.39
CA THR A 116 -9.08 37.04 1.44
C THR A 116 -9.67 35.79 0.80
N VAL A 117 -8.88 34.72 0.75
CA VAL A 117 -9.30 33.40 0.28
C VAL A 117 -9.31 32.47 1.47
N SER A 118 -10.46 31.83 1.76
CA SER A 118 -10.54 30.75 2.77
C SER A 118 -10.59 29.41 2.07
N LEU A 119 -9.52 28.63 2.23
CA LEU A 119 -9.38 27.30 1.60
C LEU A 119 -10.04 26.17 2.38
N GLY A 120 -10.72 26.51 3.47
CA GLY A 120 -11.41 25.54 4.32
C GLY A 120 -10.45 24.52 4.96
N HIS A 121 -10.33 24.59 6.28
CA HIS A 121 -9.56 23.59 7.04
C HIS A 121 -10.30 22.26 7.06
N ILE A 122 -9.66 21.21 6.55
CA ILE A 122 -10.16 19.87 6.74
C ILE A 122 -9.82 19.49 8.18
N GLY A 123 -10.82 19.41 9.05
CA GLY A 123 -10.67 18.94 10.44
C GLY A 123 -10.30 17.45 10.49
N LEU A 124 -9.26 17.10 9.77
CA LEU A 124 -8.63 15.79 9.77
C LEU A 124 -7.67 15.76 10.95
N LEU A 125 -8.18 15.38 12.13
CA LEU A 125 -7.29 14.79 13.13
C LEU A 125 -6.55 13.66 12.41
N LEU A 126 -5.23 13.79 12.32
CA LEU A 126 -4.39 12.78 11.65
C LEU A 126 -4.74 11.42 12.25
N PRO A 127 -5.29 10.45 11.47
CA PRO A 127 -5.71 9.19 12.05
C PRO A 127 -4.48 8.53 12.66
N LEU A 128 -4.63 8.10 13.92
CA LEU A 128 -3.59 7.39 14.63
C LEU A 128 -3.11 6.21 13.77
N GLY A 129 -1.84 6.26 13.37
CA GLY A 129 -1.24 5.17 12.60
C GLY A 129 -1.34 5.24 11.08
N ILE A 130 -1.89 6.33 10.46
CA ILE A 130 -1.97 6.42 8.98
C ILE A 130 -0.59 6.23 8.31
N SER A 131 0.41 6.92 8.83
CA SER A 131 1.79 6.78 8.32
C SER A 131 2.28 5.35 8.48
N PHE A 132 1.90 4.72 9.58
CA PHE A 132 2.35 3.40 9.96
C PHE A 132 1.86 2.31 9.00
N TYR A 133 0.53 2.20 8.81
CA TYR A 133 -0.02 1.20 7.89
C TYR A 133 0.35 1.50 6.43
N THR A 134 0.58 2.77 6.07
CA THR A 134 1.09 3.11 4.75
C THR A 134 2.52 2.58 4.57
N PHE A 135 3.42 2.81 5.52
CA PHE A 135 4.79 2.27 5.46
C PHE A 135 4.81 0.74 5.46
N GLN A 136 3.95 0.10 6.26
CA GLN A 136 3.84 -1.36 6.30
C GLN A 136 3.37 -1.93 4.96
N SER A 137 2.34 -1.33 4.36
CA SER A 137 1.86 -1.69 3.03
C SER A 137 2.96 -1.54 1.97
N MET A 138 3.74 -0.45 2.05
CA MET A 138 4.83 -0.21 1.12
C MET A 138 5.98 -1.20 1.30
N GLY A 139 6.30 -1.59 2.54
CA GLY A 139 7.25 -2.68 2.83
C GLY A 139 6.85 -3.98 2.14
N TYR A 140 5.58 -4.36 2.27
CA TYR A 140 5.04 -5.55 1.59
C TYR A 140 5.14 -5.45 0.05
N VAL A 141 4.77 -4.31 -0.55
CA VAL A 141 4.89 -4.10 -2.00
C VAL A 141 6.33 -4.25 -2.47
N LEU A 142 7.30 -3.73 -1.70
CA LEU A 142 8.73 -3.88 -1.98
C LEU A 142 9.21 -5.34 -1.86
N ASP A 143 8.72 -6.08 -0.88
CA ASP A 143 9.09 -7.48 -0.69
C ASP A 143 8.50 -8.37 -1.81
N VAL A 144 7.27 -8.13 -2.25
CA VAL A 144 6.71 -8.79 -3.45
C VAL A 144 7.48 -8.39 -4.72
N TYR A 145 7.86 -7.12 -4.87
CA TYR A 145 8.69 -6.69 -6.00
C TYR A 145 10.05 -7.38 -6.02
N ARG A 146 10.67 -7.57 -4.86
CA ARG A 146 11.96 -8.26 -4.69
C ARG A 146 11.85 -9.79 -4.77
N GLU A 147 10.63 -10.32 -4.95
CA GLU A 147 10.36 -11.77 -4.98
C GLU A 147 10.74 -12.50 -3.68
N LYS A 148 10.77 -11.77 -2.56
CA LYS A 148 10.98 -12.37 -1.24
C LYS A 148 9.75 -13.08 -0.73
N VAL A 149 8.58 -12.54 -1.06
CA VAL A 149 7.27 -13.06 -0.63
C VAL A 149 6.35 -13.14 -1.86
N PRO A 150 5.60 -14.22 -2.06
CA PRO A 150 4.59 -14.28 -3.10
C PRO A 150 3.46 -13.29 -2.79
N ALA A 151 2.77 -12.81 -3.83
CA ALA A 151 1.62 -11.94 -3.62
C ALA A 151 0.48 -12.72 -2.97
N GLU A 152 -0.05 -12.18 -1.86
CA GLU A 152 -1.17 -12.78 -1.13
C GLU A 152 -2.40 -12.89 -2.03
N ARG A 153 -3.06 -14.05 -1.98
CA ARG A 153 -4.25 -14.33 -2.80
C ARG A 153 -5.55 -13.92 -2.12
N ASN A 154 -5.55 -13.80 -0.79
CA ASN A 154 -6.70 -13.43 0.01
C ASN A 154 -6.57 -12.01 0.56
N VAL A 155 -7.46 -11.12 0.12
CA VAL A 155 -7.57 -9.75 0.68
C VAL A 155 -7.78 -9.80 2.19
N GLY A 156 -8.57 -10.77 2.67
CA GLY A 156 -8.87 -10.95 4.09
C GLY A 156 -7.66 -11.30 4.95
N GLN A 157 -6.60 -11.88 4.39
CA GLN A 157 -5.34 -12.15 5.09
C GLN A 157 -4.37 -10.97 5.01
N LEU A 158 -4.41 -10.22 3.91
CA LEU A 158 -3.61 -9.00 3.77
C LEU A 158 -4.15 -7.84 4.63
N ALA A 159 -5.48 -7.72 4.74
CA ALA A 159 -6.11 -6.62 5.45
C ALA A 159 -5.72 -6.55 6.95
N PRO A 160 -5.71 -7.65 7.73
CA PRO A 160 -5.21 -7.64 9.11
C PRO A 160 -3.73 -7.23 9.18
N PHE A 161 -2.90 -7.71 8.25
CA PHE A 161 -1.49 -7.34 8.21
C PHE A 161 -1.32 -5.82 8.06
N VAL A 162 -2.05 -5.19 7.14
CA VAL A 162 -2.00 -3.74 6.92
C VAL A 162 -2.56 -2.96 8.10
N SER A 163 -3.65 -3.43 8.71
CA SER A 163 -4.39 -2.73 9.77
C SER A 163 -4.09 -3.20 11.17
N PHE A 164 -3.04 -4.02 11.38
CA PHE A 164 -2.76 -4.66 12.65
C PHE A 164 -2.44 -3.66 13.76
N PHE A 165 -3.45 -3.42 14.61
CA PHE A 165 -3.42 -2.45 15.70
C PHE A 165 -2.25 -2.59 16.68
N PRO A 166 -1.84 -3.79 17.16
CA PRO A 166 -0.74 -3.91 18.11
C PRO A 166 0.61 -3.44 17.58
N GLN A 167 0.86 -3.55 16.26
CA GLN A 167 2.11 -3.07 15.64
C GLN A 167 2.16 -1.54 15.50
N ILE A 168 1.02 -0.87 15.47
CA ILE A 168 0.96 0.59 15.45
C ILE A 168 1.59 1.19 16.72
N ILE A 169 1.54 0.47 17.82
CA ILE A 169 2.10 0.89 19.12
C ILE A 169 3.59 0.57 19.24
N GLN A 170 4.06 -0.51 18.61
CA GLN A 170 5.44 -1.04 18.75
C GLN A 170 6.44 -0.55 17.69
N GLY A 171 5.99 0.03 16.58
CA GLY A 171 6.87 0.43 15.47
C GLY A 171 6.97 -0.61 14.34
N PRO A 172 7.59 -0.27 13.17
CA PRO A 172 7.63 -1.11 11.96
C PRO A 172 8.61 -2.27 12.11
N THR A 173 8.31 -3.26 12.95
CA THR A 173 9.16 -4.41 13.23
C THR A 173 8.71 -5.70 12.55
N GLY A 174 7.51 -5.71 11.94
CA GLY A 174 6.92 -6.91 11.34
C GLY A 174 7.28 -7.07 9.87
N VAL A 175 8.00 -8.15 9.53
CA VAL A 175 8.10 -8.65 8.16
C VAL A 175 6.86 -9.52 7.91
N TYR A 176 6.23 -9.42 6.73
CA TYR A 176 5.02 -10.17 6.38
C TYR A 176 5.16 -11.68 6.64
N ASP A 177 6.34 -12.23 6.38
CA ASP A 177 6.67 -13.64 6.58
C ASP A 177 6.54 -14.11 8.05
N GLN A 178 6.71 -13.20 9.02
CA GLN A 178 6.59 -13.52 10.46
C GLN A 178 5.14 -13.56 10.95
N LEU A 179 4.20 -13.00 10.22
CA LEU A 179 2.78 -12.91 10.60
C LEU A 179 1.90 -13.90 9.83
N ALA A 180 2.40 -14.45 8.72
CA ALA A 180 1.66 -15.39 7.87
C ALA A 180 1.77 -16.87 8.34
N HIS A 181 2.65 -17.16 9.31
CA HIS A 181 2.84 -18.46 9.96
C HIS A 181 2.46 -18.38 11.42
#